data_6775ec7ea5c2ff6491e06b584b730916
#
_entry.id   6775ec7ea5c2ff6491e06b584b730916
#
_cell.length_a   1.000
_cell.length_b   1.000
_cell.length_c   1.000
_cell.angle_alpha   90.00
_cell.angle_beta   90.00
_cell.angle_gamma   90.00
#
_symmetry.space_group_name_H-M   'P 1'
#
loop_
_entity.id
_entity.type
_entity.pdbx_description
1 polymer ?
#
loop_
_entity_poly.entity_id
_entity_poly.type
_entity_poly.pdbx_seq_one_letter_code
_entity_poly.pdbx_strand_id
1 'polypeptide(L)'
;MYDYGLSILEQYGLNAESSARTRGALLCRTGKGLVIIREFGGTEKKLQKQQELLEKLSEQGCLVDCYIPNQEGALVTKDRDGIPYTIQQWYEGRECDTRSREDIFRSIRMLAQIHAKMQMPVVEFYVEPSLEDEYQRHNQELKKIRSFIRKKGAVCSFE
;
A
#
# COMPACT_ATOMS: atom_id res chain seq x y z
N MET A 1 -8.89 -2.27 -24.39
CA MET A 1 -9.18 -1.29 -23.31
C MET A 1 -8.65 -1.93 -22.03
N TYR A 2 -7.65 -1.37 -21.42
CA TYR A 2 -7.05 -1.93 -20.19
C TYR A 2 -8.08 -1.79 -19.06
N ASP A 3 -8.58 -2.90 -18.55
CA ASP A 3 -9.69 -2.98 -17.57
C ASP A 3 -9.25 -2.59 -16.13
N TYR A 4 -7.94 -2.46 -15.90
CA TYR A 4 -7.34 -2.09 -14.60
C TYR A 4 -7.92 -2.86 -13.39
N GLY A 5 -8.37 -4.09 -13.61
CA GLY A 5 -8.90 -4.94 -12.55
C GLY A 5 -10.36 -4.69 -12.20
N LEU A 6 -11.12 -3.87 -12.94
CA LEU A 6 -12.56 -3.72 -12.69
C LEU A 6 -13.31 -5.05 -12.80
N SER A 7 -12.88 -5.93 -13.70
CA SER A 7 -13.49 -7.24 -13.92
C SER A 7 -13.39 -8.17 -12.70
N ILE A 8 -12.46 -7.89 -11.76
CA ILE A 8 -12.35 -8.73 -10.55
C ILE A 8 -13.45 -8.43 -9.53
N LEU A 9 -14.10 -7.24 -9.57
CA LEU A 9 -15.14 -6.86 -8.59
C LEU A 9 -16.28 -7.85 -8.53
N GLU A 10 -16.64 -8.48 -9.66
CA GLU A 10 -17.67 -9.51 -9.72
C GLU A 10 -17.35 -10.70 -8.79
N GLN A 11 -16.07 -11.08 -8.67
CA GLN A 11 -15.62 -12.18 -7.79
C GLN A 11 -15.72 -11.81 -6.30
N TYR A 12 -15.93 -10.53 -5.98
CA TYR A 12 -16.18 -10.02 -4.63
C TYR A 12 -17.66 -9.73 -4.38
N GLY A 13 -18.52 -9.98 -5.38
CA GLY A 13 -19.93 -9.59 -5.32
C GLY A 13 -20.12 -8.08 -5.21
N LEU A 14 -19.24 -7.32 -5.85
CA LEU A 14 -19.23 -5.86 -5.85
C LEU A 14 -19.46 -5.34 -7.27
N ASN A 15 -20.19 -4.24 -7.39
CA ASN A 15 -20.35 -3.49 -8.62
C ASN A 15 -19.82 -2.07 -8.43
N ALA A 16 -19.04 -1.57 -9.38
CA ALA A 16 -18.57 -0.19 -9.36
C ALA A 16 -19.68 0.74 -9.85
N GLU A 17 -20.09 1.69 -9.01
CA GLU A 17 -20.96 2.80 -9.38
C GLU A 17 -20.16 3.90 -10.08
N SER A 18 -18.93 4.11 -9.63
CA SER A 18 -17.95 5.00 -10.25
C SER A 18 -16.54 4.53 -9.94
N SER A 19 -15.58 4.90 -10.79
CA SER A 19 -14.17 4.59 -10.59
C SER A 19 -13.29 5.77 -10.96
N ALA A 20 -12.18 5.94 -10.25
CA ALA A 20 -11.17 6.95 -10.51
C ALA A 20 -9.77 6.36 -10.34
N ARG A 21 -8.87 6.71 -11.27
CA ARG A 21 -7.46 6.34 -11.16
C ARG A 21 -6.77 7.18 -10.10
N THR A 22 -5.97 6.52 -9.29
CA THR A 22 -5.05 7.15 -8.34
C THR A 22 -3.66 6.55 -8.51
N ARG A 23 -2.69 6.97 -7.72
CA ARG A 23 -1.27 6.55 -7.82
C ARG A 23 -1.10 5.01 -7.83
N GLY A 24 -1.04 4.40 -9.01
CA GLY A 24 -0.87 2.96 -9.19
C GLY A 24 -2.03 2.07 -8.73
N ALA A 25 -3.24 2.64 -8.60
CA ALA A 25 -4.41 1.93 -8.13
C ALA A 25 -5.70 2.46 -8.79
N LEU A 26 -6.79 1.72 -8.63
CA LEU A 26 -8.13 2.14 -9.03
C LEU A 26 -9.01 2.27 -7.80
N LEU A 27 -9.49 3.46 -7.52
CA LEU A 27 -10.47 3.72 -6.47
C LEU A 27 -11.87 3.52 -7.04
N CYS A 28 -12.68 2.69 -6.40
CA CYS A 28 -14.04 2.39 -6.82
C CYS A 28 -15.03 2.72 -5.71
N ARG A 29 -16.12 3.40 -6.08
CA ARG A 29 -17.31 3.51 -5.24
C ARG A 29 -18.23 2.35 -5.55
N THR A 30 -18.65 1.66 -4.52
CA THR A 30 -19.55 0.50 -4.61
C THR A 30 -20.72 0.67 -3.66
N GLY A 31 -21.78 -0.09 -3.83
CA GLY A 31 -22.91 -0.09 -2.90
C GLY A 31 -22.56 -0.49 -1.45
N LYS A 32 -21.37 -1.05 -1.22
CA LYS A 32 -20.85 -1.39 0.12
C LYS A 32 -19.80 -0.40 0.64
N GLY A 33 -19.54 0.70 -0.07
CA GLY A 33 -18.57 1.73 0.29
C GLY A 33 -17.43 1.88 -0.70
N LEU A 34 -16.38 2.60 -0.31
CA LEU A 34 -15.19 2.80 -1.12
C LEU A 34 -14.24 1.62 -1.00
N VAL A 35 -13.71 1.20 -2.13
CA VAL A 35 -12.66 0.19 -2.19
C VAL A 35 -11.54 0.64 -3.12
N ILE A 36 -10.33 0.17 -2.87
CA ILE A 36 -9.18 0.40 -3.72
C ILE A 36 -8.66 -0.92 -4.27
N ILE A 37 -8.44 -0.96 -5.58
CA ILE A 37 -7.92 -2.11 -6.32
C ILE A 37 -6.47 -1.83 -6.67
N ARG A 38 -5.58 -2.77 -6.37
CA ARG A 38 -4.15 -2.68 -6.69
C ARG A 38 -3.63 -3.96 -7.29
N GLU A 39 -2.73 -3.84 -8.27
CA GLU A 39 -1.94 -4.99 -8.72
C GLU A 39 -1.12 -5.54 -7.55
N PHE A 40 -1.05 -6.86 -7.46
CA PHE A 40 -0.34 -7.55 -6.39
C PHE A 40 0.96 -8.16 -6.91
N GLY A 41 2.09 -7.72 -6.34
CA GLY A 41 3.43 -8.21 -6.70
C GLY A 41 4.17 -8.93 -5.56
N GLY A 42 3.46 -9.25 -4.47
CA GLY A 42 4.06 -9.85 -3.27
C GLY A 42 3.87 -11.37 -3.17
N THR A 43 4.07 -11.90 -1.97
CA THR A 43 3.75 -13.28 -1.61
C THR A 43 2.48 -13.34 -0.78
N GLU A 44 1.61 -14.30 -1.04
CA GLU A 44 0.36 -14.48 -0.29
C GLU A 44 0.60 -14.67 1.21
N LYS A 45 1.70 -15.34 1.57
CA LYS A 45 2.08 -15.54 2.98
C LYS A 45 2.33 -14.22 3.71
N LYS A 46 3.01 -13.25 3.06
CA LYS A 46 3.19 -11.89 3.62
C LYS A 46 1.88 -11.14 3.69
N LEU A 47 1.05 -11.27 2.66
CA LEU A 47 -0.26 -10.64 2.58
C LEU A 47 -1.16 -11.10 3.73
N GLN A 48 -1.21 -12.41 4.00
CA GLN A 48 -1.98 -12.95 5.12
C GLN A 48 -1.52 -12.39 6.47
N LYS A 49 -0.21 -12.30 6.70
CA LYS A 49 0.32 -11.70 7.94
C LYS A 49 0.01 -10.21 8.05
N GLN A 50 0.03 -9.51 6.93
CA GLN A 50 -0.39 -8.12 6.86
C GLN A 50 -1.87 -7.97 7.20
N GLN A 51 -2.73 -8.83 6.65
CA GLN A 51 -4.16 -8.86 6.97
C GLN A 51 -4.41 -9.14 8.45
N GLU A 52 -3.76 -10.14 9.06
CA GLU A 52 -3.87 -10.43 10.49
C GLU A 52 -3.55 -9.20 11.37
N LEU A 53 -2.55 -8.40 10.99
CA LEU A 53 -2.21 -7.18 11.68
C LEU A 53 -3.28 -6.10 11.51
N LEU A 54 -3.73 -5.88 10.26
CA LEU A 54 -4.73 -4.87 9.95
C LEU A 54 -6.06 -5.18 10.65
N GLU A 55 -6.48 -6.44 10.69
CA GLU A 55 -7.68 -6.88 11.41
C GLU A 55 -7.57 -6.59 12.91
N LYS A 56 -6.45 -6.94 13.55
CA LYS A 56 -6.22 -6.62 14.97
C LYS A 56 -6.26 -5.12 15.25
N LEU A 57 -5.70 -4.30 14.37
CA LEU A 57 -5.75 -2.85 14.52
C LEU A 57 -7.17 -2.33 14.33
N SER A 58 -7.92 -2.87 13.39
CA SER A 58 -9.32 -2.53 13.14
C SER A 58 -10.21 -2.89 14.34
N GLU A 59 -10.05 -4.09 14.92
CA GLU A 59 -10.73 -4.53 16.14
C GLU A 59 -10.47 -3.59 17.33
N GLN A 60 -9.29 -2.98 17.37
CA GLN A 60 -8.93 -1.99 18.38
C GLN A 60 -9.38 -0.57 18.02
N GLY A 61 -10.22 -0.41 17.00
CA GLY A 61 -10.81 0.87 16.59
C GLY A 61 -9.88 1.76 15.75
N CYS A 62 -8.81 1.22 15.15
CA CYS A 62 -8.03 1.96 14.16
C CYS A 62 -8.73 1.90 12.80
N LEU A 63 -8.82 3.04 12.12
CA LEU A 63 -9.24 3.09 10.72
C LEU A 63 -8.05 2.69 9.85
N VAL A 64 -8.03 1.45 9.41
CA VAL A 64 -6.99 0.86 8.57
C VAL A 64 -7.60 0.19 7.34
N ASP A 65 -6.88 0.18 6.25
CA ASP A 65 -7.30 -0.32 4.95
C ASP A 65 -7.18 -1.86 4.86
N CYS A 66 -8.03 -2.57 5.60
CA CYS A 66 -8.07 -4.04 5.59
C CYS A 66 -8.33 -4.57 4.17
N TYR A 67 -7.69 -5.70 3.85
CA TYR A 67 -7.99 -6.43 2.63
C TYR A 67 -9.38 -7.07 2.71
N ILE A 68 -10.07 -7.08 1.58
CA ILE A 68 -11.39 -7.71 1.44
C ILE A 68 -11.17 -9.04 0.73
N PRO A 69 -11.54 -10.18 1.33
CA PRO A 69 -11.47 -11.46 0.65
C PRO A 69 -12.55 -11.55 -0.45
N ASN A 70 -12.26 -12.29 -1.50
CA ASN A 70 -13.25 -12.62 -2.53
C ASN A 70 -14.29 -13.63 -2.00
N GLN A 71 -15.27 -14.01 -2.81
CA GLN A 71 -16.34 -14.95 -2.42
C GLN A 71 -15.83 -16.35 -2.06
N GLU A 72 -14.61 -16.71 -2.49
CA GLU A 72 -13.94 -17.97 -2.15
C GLU A 72 -13.03 -17.84 -0.91
N GLY A 73 -12.95 -16.66 -0.32
CA GLY A 73 -12.10 -16.37 0.86
C GLY A 73 -10.65 -16.02 0.53
N ALA A 74 -10.27 -15.88 -0.74
CA ALA A 74 -8.92 -15.52 -1.15
C ALA A 74 -8.72 -14.00 -1.13
N LEU A 75 -7.53 -13.55 -0.69
CA LEU A 75 -7.15 -12.13 -0.68
C LEU A 75 -6.61 -11.65 -2.03
N VAL A 76 -6.13 -12.58 -2.87
CA VAL A 76 -5.61 -12.30 -4.21
C VAL A 76 -6.55 -12.87 -5.25
N THR A 77 -6.92 -12.07 -6.22
CA THR A 77 -7.79 -12.48 -7.32
C THR A 77 -7.11 -12.12 -8.64
N LYS A 78 -7.17 -13.03 -9.61
CA LYS A 78 -6.63 -12.80 -10.95
C LYS A 78 -7.72 -12.30 -11.88
N ASP A 79 -7.35 -11.32 -12.71
CA ASP A 79 -8.20 -10.92 -13.83
C ASP A 79 -8.17 -11.93 -14.98
N ARG A 80 -8.83 -11.58 -16.09
CA ARG A 80 -8.90 -12.43 -17.30
C ARG A 80 -7.55 -12.62 -17.98
N ASP A 81 -6.63 -11.71 -17.77
CA ASP A 81 -5.26 -11.75 -18.32
C ASP A 81 -4.29 -12.45 -17.35
N GLY A 82 -4.77 -12.92 -16.21
CA GLY A 82 -3.99 -13.60 -15.17
C GLY A 82 -3.21 -12.67 -14.28
N ILE A 83 -3.44 -11.37 -14.35
CA ILE A 83 -2.79 -10.38 -13.51
C ILE A 83 -3.40 -10.44 -12.10
N PRO A 84 -2.58 -10.60 -11.05
CA PRO A 84 -3.09 -10.68 -9.69
C PRO A 84 -3.39 -9.29 -9.12
N TYR A 85 -4.51 -9.19 -8.42
CA TYR A 85 -4.98 -7.98 -7.74
C TYR A 85 -5.39 -8.27 -6.30
N THR A 86 -5.36 -7.23 -5.49
CA THR A 86 -5.97 -7.20 -4.16
C THR A 86 -6.98 -6.07 -4.08
N ILE A 87 -8.00 -6.23 -3.24
CA ILE A 87 -8.96 -5.18 -2.91
C ILE A 87 -8.83 -4.85 -1.43
N GLN A 88 -8.79 -3.56 -1.11
CA GLN A 88 -8.79 -3.07 0.26
C GLN A 88 -9.97 -2.12 0.48
N GLN A 89 -10.48 -2.13 1.69
CA GLN A 89 -11.42 -1.10 2.14
C GLN A 89 -10.74 0.27 2.07
N TRP A 90 -11.49 1.29 1.65
CA TRP A 90 -11.00 2.65 1.59
C TRP A 90 -11.93 3.61 2.30
N TYR A 91 -11.40 4.73 2.74
CA TYR A 91 -12.15 5.71 3.50
C TYR A 91 -12.22 7.04 2.77
N GLU A 92 -13.33 7.76 2.94
CA GLU A 92 -13.42 9.14 2.48
C GLU A 92 -12.57 10.04 3.37
N GLY A 93 -11.89 10.98 2.75
CA GLY A 93 -11.04 11.90 3.46
C GLY A 93 -10.14 12.69 2.53
N ARG A 94 -9.31 13.52 3.10
CA ARG A 94 -8.25 14.24 2.40
C ARG A 94 -6.87 13.82 2.93
N GLU A 95 -5.87 13.97 2.08
CA GLU A 95 -4.49 13.81 2.51
C GLU A 95 -4.11 14.84 3.57
N CYS A 96 -3.17 14.48 4.44
CA CYS A 96 -2.58 15.38 5.42
C CYS A 96 -1.93 16.57 4.69
N ASP A 97 -2.29 17.80 5.07
CA ASP A 97 -1.59 18.99 4.61
C ASP A 97 -0.31 19.18 5.45
N THR A 98 0.83 18.92 4.83
CA THR A 98 2.15 19.06 5.48
C THR A 98 2.52 20.50 5.84
N ARG A 99 1.75 21.50 5.41
CA ARG A 99 1.86 22.91 5.80
C ARG A 99 1.00 23.24 7.02
N SER A 100 0.02 22.39 7.34
CA SER A 100 -0.84 22.56 8.51
C SER A 100 -0.22 21.91 9.73
N ARG A 101 0.16 22.73 10.71
CA ARG A 101 0.68 22.26 11.99
C ARG A 101 -0.29 21.31 12.69
N GLU A 102 -1.58 21.59 12.60
CA GLU A 102 -2.62 20.76 13.20
C GLU A 102 -2.69 19.37 12.56
N ASP A 103 -2.65 19.29 11.23
CA ASP A 103 -2.65 18.03 10.50
C ASP A 103 -1.41 17.19 10.82
N ILE A 104 -0.24 17.84 10.91
CA ILE A 104 1.01 17.16 11.32
C ILE A 104 0.86 16.55 12.71
N PHE A 105 0.37 17.30 13.70
CA PHE A 105 0.17 16.78 15.05
C PHE A 105 -0.86 15.66 15.11
N ARG A 106 -1.95 15.76 14.35
CA ARG A 106 -2.96 14.70 14.24
C ARG A 106 -2.35 13.43 13.66
N SER A 107 -1.55 13.55 12.61
CA SER A 107 -0.89 12.41 11.96
C SER A 107 0.12 11.73 12.90
N ILE A 108 0.95 12.50 13.60
CA ILE A 108 1.91 11.96 14.58
C ILE A 108 1.17 11.26 15.74
N ARG A 109 0.09 11.84 16.24
CA ARG A 109 -0.72 11.23 17.29
C ARG A 109 -1.34 9.92 16.83
N MET A 110 -1.87 9.88 15.61
CA MET A 110 -2.44 8.66 15.02
C MET A 110 -1.37 7.58 14.87
N LEU A 111 -0.18 7.94 14.35
CA LEU A 111 0.93 7.01 14.22
C LEU A 111 1.36 6.44 15.58
N ALA A 112 1.47 7.27 16.61
CA ALA A 112 1.80 6.83 17.97
C ALA A 112 0.74 5.87 18.52
N GLN A 113 -0.55 6.13 18.29
CA GLN A 113 -1.63 5.24 18.70
C GLN A 113 -1.58 3.88 17.96
N ILE A 114 -1.30 3.88 16.67
CA ILE A 114 -1.12 2.65 15.90
C ILE A 114 0.07 1.87 16.44
N HIS A 115 1.23 2.50 16.62
CA HIS A 115 2.43 1.85 17.17
C HIS A 115 2.19 1.23 18.55
N ALA A 116 1.46 1.92 19.44
CA ALA A 116 1.13 1.39 20.75
C ALA A 116 0.25 0.11 20.71
N LYS A 117 -0.53 -0.05 19.63
CA LYS A 117 -1.42 -1.19 19.40
C LYS A 117 -0.79 -2.29 18.54
N MET A 118 0.26 -1.95 17.77
CA MET A 118 0.99 -2.89 16.92
C MET A 118 1.84 -3.85 17.76
N GLN A 119 1.22 -4.93 18.24
CA GLN A 119 1.92 -6.00 18.93
C GLN A 119 1.73 -7.29 18.16
N MET A 120 2.78 -7.67 17.42
CA MET A 120 2.83 -8.94 16.70
C MET A 120 4.10 -9.71 17.05
N PRO A 121 4.05 -11.05 17.07
CA PRO A 121 5.26 -11.87 17.09
C PRO A 121 6.12 -11.53 15.86
N VAL A 122 7.43 -11.53 16.04
CA VAL A 122 8.37 -11.40 14.93
C VAL A 122 8.13 -12.56 13.96
N VAL A 123 7.96 -12.26 12.68
CA VAL A 123 7.79 -13.25 11.63
C VAL A 123 9.07 -13.37 10.83
N GLU A 124 9.55 -14.60 10.63
CA GLU A 124 10.86 -14.93 10.04
C GLU A 124 11.12 -14.30 8.67
N PHE A 125 10.09 -13.96 7.91
CA PHE A 125 10.24 -13.32 6.60
C PHE A 125 10.18 -11.80 6.63
N TYR A 126 10.01 -11.19 7.81
CA TYR A 126 10.24 -9.77 8.06
C TYR A 126 11.63 -9.59 8.66
N VAL A 127 12.65 -9.92 7.89
CA VAL A 127 14.02 -9.55 8.24
C VAL A 127 14.17 -8.10 7.80
N GLU A 128 14.22 -7.19 8.75
CA GLU A 128 14.61 -5.82 8.46
C GLU A 128 16.09 -5.83 8.04
N PRO A 129 16.43 -5.18 6.91
CA PRO A 129 17.83 -4.99 6.59
C PRO A 129 18.48 -4.19 7.72
N SER A 130 19.71 -4.55 8.07
CA SER A 130 20.46 -3.76 9.04
C SER A 130 20.65 -2.33 8.53
N LEU A 131 20.84 -1.35 9.43
CA LEU A 131 21.18 0.01 9.03
C LEU A 131 22.42 0.05 8.13
N GLU A 132 23.36 -0.86 8.34
CA GLU A 132 24.56 -1.03 7.50
C GLU A 132 24.18 -1.44 6.08
N ASP A 133 23.30 -2.44 5.92
CA ASP A 133 22.82 -2.88 4.60
C ASP A 133 22.05 -1.78 3.87
N GLU A 134 21.22 -1.03 4.59
CA GLU A 134 20.50 0.12 4.03
C GLU A 134 21.45 1.23 3.59
N TYR A 135 22.43 1.56 4.41
CA TYR A 135 23.46 2.53 4.10
C TYR A 135 24.27 2.13 2.86
N GLN A 136 24.70 0.86 2.79
CA GLN A 136 25.41 0.34 1.64
C GLN A 136 24.57 0.37 0.36
N ARG A 137 23.29 0.00 0.44
CA ARG A 137 22.34 0.08 -0.68
C ARG A 137 22.20 1.50 -1.21
N HIS A 138 21.97 2.49 -0.32
CA HIS A 138 21.87 3.89 -0.70
C HIS A 138 23.16 4.43 -1.31
N ASN A 139 24.31 4.07 -0.78
CA ASN A 139 25.59 4.45 -1.34
C ASN A 139 25.83 3.86 -2.74
N GLN A 140 25.38 2.62 -2.99
CA GLN A 140 25.45 2.02 -4.32
C GLN A 140 24.55 2.76 -5.31
N GLU A 141 23.33 3.13 -4.91
CA GLU A 141 22.43 3.92 -5.76
C GLU A 141 23.01 5.31 -6.08
N LEU A 142 23.57 5.99 -5.09
CA LEU A 142 24.25 7.28 -5.30
C LEU A 142 25.43 7.15 -6.27
N LYS A 143 26.22 6.07 -6.19
CA LYS A 143 27.31 5.80 -7.16
C LYS A 143 26.78 5.62 -8.58
N LYS A 144 25.66 4.90 -8.74
CA LYS A 144 25.00 4.71 -10.04
C LYS A 144 24.54 6.07 -10.62
N ILE A 145 23.86 6.87 -9.81
CA ILE A 145 23.37 8.20 -10.20
C ILE A 145 24.54 9.10 -10.61
N ARG A 146 25.61 9.18 -9.81
CA ARG A 146 26.80 9.96 -10.13
C ARG A 146 27.46 9.50 -11.43
N SER A 147 27.54 8.18 -11.66
CA SER A 147 28.08 7.63 -12.92
C SER A 147 27.21 8.00 -14.11
N PHE A 148 25.90 7.96 -13.97
CA PHE A 148 24.95 8.35 -15.00
C PHE A 148 25.06 9.84 -15.38
N ILE A 149 25.13 10.71 -14.36
CA ILE A 149 25.31 12.16 -14.52
C ILE A 149 26.61 12.46 -15.27
N ARG A 150 27.73 11.84 -14.86
CA ARG A 150 29.03 12.01 -15.56
C ARG A 150 28.96 11.58 -17.02
N LYS A 151 28.31 10.48 -17.33
CA LYS A 151 28.16 9.99 -18.72
C LYS A 151 27.32 10.93 -19.59
N LYS A 152 26.38 11.65 -19.01
CA LYS A 152 25.51 12.60 -19.73
C LYS A 152 26.05 14.04 -19.75
N GLY A 153 27.21 14.31 -19.14
CA GLY A 153 27.81 15.65 -19.13
C GLY A 153 27.03 16.69 -18.31
N ALA A 154 26.10 16.24 -17.47
CA ALA A 154 25.36 17.14 -16.60
C ALA A 154 26.21 17.49 -15.39
N VAL A 155 26.46 18.78 -15.17
CA VAL A 155 27.11 19.30 -13.96
C VAL A 155 26.00 19.49 -12.92
N CYS A 156 25.93 18.60 -11.93
CA CYS A 156 25.16 18.87 -10.71
C CYS A 156 26.10 19.51 -9.69
N SER A 157 25.95 20.81 -9.45
CA SER A 157 26.49 21.46 -8.25
C SER A 157 25.50 21.19 -7.12
N PHE A 158 25.89 20.35 -6.17
CA PHE A 158 25.27 20.33 -4.86
C PHE A 158 26.09 21.28 -3.98
N GLU A 159 25.53 22.45 -3.68
CA GLU A 159 25.91 23.24 -2.52
C GLU A 159 25.21 22.73 -1.27
#